data_09cf898ce469e7542363ffe4af82fa93
#
_entry.id   09cf898ce469e7542363ffe4af82fa93
#
_cell.length_a   1.000
_cell.length_b   1.000
_cell.length_c   1.000
_cell.angle_alpha   90.00
_cell.angle_beta   90.00
_cell.angle_gamma   90.00
#
_symmetry.space_group_name_H-M   'P 1'
#
loop_
_entity.id
_entity.type
_entity.pdbx_description
1 polymer ?
#
loop_
_entity_poly.entity_id
_entity_poly.type
_entity_poly.pdbx_seq_one_letter_code
_entity_poly.pdbx_strand_id
1 'polypeptide(L)'
;VDVIVGGGVVGLSVAWRTARAGRAVTVVDPAPGRGASYAAAGMLAPVSEVTYTEAPLLRLGVASLRRWPAFAAELAADAGLPAGTGPAAGKGPASSVESGAGPGFAEVRGLDLRADGTLDVAFGADDLAALDELAAYMEKLGLPVERLTGRECRRLEPMLAPSVRGGLLAPGDAWVDPRRVTAALLAALERLDVPVVRARATGLLYEGGRVAGVRLAPPASEDGPDLRRATGPDTTGPDAAGPDAAAREVLPHEVRGERVVLAAGAWSSELAEVPVRPVKGQIMRLRSPQPLLSRCVRGSVHGSSVYLVPRGDGELVVGATQEEMGFDTRVTAGGLYELLRDARELVPGVTELEVADVVAGLRPGTPDNLPLIGPGRTPGLAYATGHHRGGVLLAPLTTAILLGEESELAALCAPGRFREIS
;
A
#
# COMPACT_ATOMS: atom_id res chain seq x y z
N VAL A 1 13.67 2.82 -23.99
CA VAL A 1 13.79 2.84 -22.52
C VAL A 1 12.54 3.47 -21.94
N ASP A 2 11.92 2.81 -20.93
CA ASP A 2 10.85 3.39 -20.14
C ASP A 2 11.43 4.07 -18.89
N VAL A 3 11.00 5.30 -18.60
CA VAL A 3 11.38 6.04 -17.38
C VAL A 3 10.21 6.01 -16.41
N ILE A 4 10.38 5.35 -15.26
CA ILE A 4 9.36 5.27 -14.22
C ILE A 4 9.67 6.32 -13.14
N VAL A 5 8.80 7.31 -12.99
CA VAL A 5 8.93 8.38 -12.00
C VAL A 5 8.12 8.05 -10.76
N GLY A 6 8.81 7.70 -9.69
CA GLY A 6 8.25 7.27 -8.42
C GLY A 6 8.62 5.83 -8.06
N GLY A 7 9.31 5.68 -6.94
CA GLY A 7 9.79 4.42 -6.37
C GLY A 7 8.89 3.87 -5.24
N GLY A 8 7.59 4.15 -5.25
CA GLY A 8 6.62 3.47 -4.39
C GLY A 8 6.25 2.09 -4.92
N VAL A 9 5.41 1.34 -4.17
CA VAL A 9 5.00 -0.01 -4.56
C VAL A 9 4.47 -0.09 -5.99
N VAL A 10 3.71 0.91 -6.44
CA VAL A 10 3.14 0.94 -7.79
C VAL A 10 4.23 1.12 -8.84
N GLY A 11 5.08 2.16 -8.72
CA GLY A 11 6.14 2.43 -9.69
C GLY A 11 7.18 1.31 -9.77
N LEU A 12 7.60 0.77 -8.61
CA LEU A 12 8.53 -0.37 -8.56
C LEU A 12 7.91 -1.63 -9.21
N SER A 13 6.61 -1.89 -8.98
CA SER A 13 5.91 -3.01 -9.62
C SER A 13 5.85 -2.84 -11.13
N VAL A 14 5.55 -1.64 -11.62
CA VAL A 14 5.54 -1.33 -13.06
C VAL A 14 6.94 -1.51 -13.65
N ALA A 15 7.98 -0.99 -12.99
CA ALA A 15 9.37 -1.15 -13.44
C ALA A 15 9.77 -2.63 -13.52
N TRP A 16 9.50 -3.40 -12.46
CA TRP A 16 9.82 -4.82 -12.40
C TRP A 16 9.12 -5.62 -13.51
N ARG A 17 7.80 -5.46 -13.66
CA ARG A 17 7.03 -6.19 -14.69
C ARG A 17 7.45 -5.78 -16.11
N THR A 18 7.77 -4.51 -16.33
CA THR A 18 8.25 -3.99 -17.62
C THR A 18 9.63 -4.58 -17.96
N ALA A 19 10.54 -4.64 -16.98
CA ALA A 19 11.86 -5.26 -17.16
C ALA A 19 11.75 -6.76 -17.43
N ARG A 20 10.89 -7.48 -16.71
CA ARG A 20 10.61 -8.91 -17.00
C ARG A 20 10.07 -9.15 -18.41
N ALA A 21 9.33 -8.20 -18.97
CA ALA A 21 8.86 -8.24 -20.34
C ALA A 21 9.97 -7.91 -21.37
N GLY A 22 11.23 -7.80 -20.95
CA GLY A 22 12.40 -7.57 -21.81
C GLY A 22 12.56 -6.11 -22.27
N ARG A 23 11.89 -5.15 -21.64
CA ARG A 23 12.02 -3.72 -21.95
C ARG A 23 13.04 -3.06 -21.03
N ALA A 24 13.87 -2.20 -21.60
CA ALA A 24 14.79 -1.39 -20.80
C ALA A 24 14.03 -0.36 -19.96
N VAL A 25 14.36 -0.27 -18.68
CA VAL A 25 13.68 0.57 -17.68
C VAL A 25 14.70 1.34 -16.85
N THR A 26 14.35 2.56 -16.45
CA THR A 26 15.06 3.32 -15.42
C THR A 26 14.03 3.86 -14.43
N VAL A 27 14.28 3.69 -13.12
CA VAL A 27 13.44 4.25 -12.05
C VAL A 27 14.07 5.55 -11.55
N VAL A 28 13.25 6.56 -11.32
CA VAL A 28 13.66 7.85 -10.75
C VAL A 28 12.86 8.12 -9.48
N ASP A 29 13.53 8.16 -8.33
CA ASP A 29 12.90 8.48 -7.03
C ASP A 29 13.98 8.89 -6.01
N PRO A 30 13.79 9.95 -5.22
CA PRO A 30 14.79 10.40 -4.24
C PRO A 30 14.99 9.40 -3.08
N ALA A 31 13.94 8.64 -2.72
CA ALA A 31 13.95 7.70 -1.59
C ALA A 31 13.02 6.51 -1.88
N PRO A 32 13.43 5.58 -2.78
CA PRO A 32 12.59 4.45 -3.18
C PRO A 32 12.09 3.62 -1.97
N GLY A 33 10.81 3.28 -1.99
CA GLY A 33 10.14 2.55 -0.92
C GLY A 33 9.72 3.39 0.30
N ARG A 34 10.11 4.66 0.40
CA ARG A 34 9.94 5.49 1.61
C ARG A 34 8.71 6.42 1.61
N GLY A 35 7.94 6.47 0.54
CA GLY A 35 6.71 7.27 0.44
C GLY A 35 5.52 6.64 1.15
N ALA A 36 4.30 6.83 0.59
CA ALA A 36 3.07 6.27 1.14
C ALA A 36 3.12 4.75 1.35
N SER A 37 3.88 4.03 0.54
CA SER A 37 4.06 2.58 0.66
C SER A 37 4.75 2.16 1.96
N TYR A 38 5.65 2.99 2.50
CA TYR A 38 6.31 2.73 3.78
C TYR A 38 5.37 2.86 4.97
N ALA A 39 4.44 3.80 4.89
CA ALA A 39 3.41 4.01 5.90
C ALA A 39 2.26 3.00 5.80
N ALA A 40 2.01 2.43 4.62
CA ALA A 40 0.84 1.59 4.38
C ALA A 40 0.76 0.37 5.31
N ALA A 41 -0.45 0.03 5.73
CA ALA A 41 -0.72 -1.19 6.49
C ALA A 41 -0.72 -2.45 5.62
N GLY A 42 -0.94 -2.32 4.32
CA GLY A 42 -0.87 -3.43 3.37
C GLY A 42 -2.09 -4.32 3.32
N MET A 43 -3.24 -3.81 3.71
CA MET A 43 -4.50 -4.52 3.55
C MET A 43 -4.78 -4.80 2.06
N LEU A 44 -5.14 -6.03 1.77
CA LEU A 44 -5.61 -6.52 0.47
C LEU A 44 -7.08 -6.92 0.65
N ALA A 45 -7.90 -5.94 0.99
CA ALA A 45 -9.21 -6.13 1.61
C ALA A 45 -10.32 -5.41 0.83
N PRO A 46 -10.54 -5.75 -0.46
CA PRO A 46 -11.53 -5.04 -1.27
C PRO A 46 -12.95 -5.19 -0.73
N VAL A 47 -13.25 -6.29 -0.01
CA VAL A 47 -14.58 -6.55 0.50
C VAL A 47 -14.88 -5.74 1.75
N SER A 48 -13.98 -5.75 2.74
CA SER A 48 -14.19 -5.00 4.00
C SER A 48 -13.92 -3.49 3.87
N GLU A 49 -13.23 -3.02 2.82
CA GLU A 49 -12.99 -1.61 2.56
C GLU A 49 -13.98 -0.96 1.57
N VAL A 50 -14.98 -1.69 1.10
CA VAL A 50 -15.95 -1.16 0.15
C VAL A 50 -16.83 -0.09 0.76
N THR A 51 -17.20 0.89 -0.05
CA THR A 51 -18.27 1.83 0.22
C THR A 51 -19.35 1.73 -0.87
N TYR A 52 -20.60 2.03 -0.53
CA TYR A 52 -21.74 1.90 -1.44
C TYR A 52 -21.59 2.70 -2.75
N THR A 53 -20.80 3.77 -2.72
CA THR A 53 -20.58 4.66 -3.88
C THR A 53 -19.39 4.23 -4.73
N GLU A 54 -18.59 3.23 -4.32
CA GLU A 54 -17.32 2.87 -4.94
C GLU A 54 -17.35 1.49 -5.64
N ALA A 55 -18.49 1.09 -6.21
CA ALA A 55 -18.60 -0.18 -6.93
C ALA A 55 -17.52 -0.40 -8.03
N PRO A 56 -17.10 0.61 -8.81
CA PRO A 56 -15.98 0.46 -9.74
C PRO A 56 -14.65 0.12 -9.01
N LEU A 57 -14.38 0.76 -7.87
CA LEU A 57 -13.16 0.49 -7.08
C LEU A 57 -13.18 -0.94 -6.52
N LEU A 58 -14.33 -1.42 -6.06
CA LEU A 58 -14.51 -2.80 -5.62
C LEU A 58 -14.17 -3.80 -6.75
N ARG A 59 -14.67 -3.57 -7.97
CA ARG A 59 -14.36 -4.41 -9.13
C ARG A 59 -12.85 -4.47 -9.41
N LEU A 60 -12.17 -3.32 -9.38
CA LEU A 60 -10.71 -3.25 -9.51
C LEU A 60 -10.01 -4.00 -8.38
N GLY A 61 -10.45 -3.79 -7.14
CA GLY A 61 -9.87 -4.43 -5.94
C GLY A 61 -9.98 -5.95 -5.99
N VAL A 62 -11.15 -6.49 -6.29
CA VAL A 62 -11.39 -7.94 -6.42
C VAL A 62 -10.54 -8.54 -7.56
N ALA A 63 -10.48 -7.87 -8.71
CA ALA A 63 -9.68 -8.32 -9.85
C ALA A 63 -8.17 -8.31 -9.53
N SER A 64 -7.72 -7.31 -8.76
CA SER A 64 -6.33 -7.22 -8.33
C SER A 64 -5.98 -8.26 -7.26
N LEU A 65 -6.85 -8.46 -6.28
CA LEU A 65 -6.65 -9.46 -5.22
C LEU A 65 -6.42 -10.86 -5.81
N ARG A 66 -7.19 -11.24 -6.84
CA ARG A 66 -7.02 -12.52 -7.56
C ARG A 66 -5.64 -12.68 -8.21
N ARG A 67 -4.95 -11.58 -8.52
CA ARG A 67 -3.61 -11.58 -9.12
C ARG A 67 -2.48 -11.65 -8.08
N TRP A 68 -2.78 -11.31 -6.82
CA TRP A 68 -1.77 -11.23 -5.76
C TRP A 68 -0.99 -12.53 -5.53
N PRO A 69 -1.59 -13.74 -5.50
CA PRO A 69 -0.83 -14.96 -5.26
C PRO A 69 0.27 -15.20 -6.29
N ALA A 70 -0.05 -15.08 -7.58
CA ALA A 70 0.92 -15.24 -8.66
C ALA A 70 1.97 -14.12 -8.64
N PHE A 71 1.52 -12.87 -8.46
CA PHE A 71 2.41 -11.71 -8.35
C PHE A 71 3.43 -11.85 -7.23
N ALA A 72 2.99 -12.28 -6.04
CA ALA A 72 3.85 -12.46 -4.88
C ALA A 72 4.84 -13.62 -5.07
N ALA A 73 4.40 -14.74 -5.66
CA ALA A 73 5.25 -15.89 -5.92
C ALA A 73 6.36 -15.55 -6.94
N GLU A 74 6.00 -14.87 -8.02
CA GLU A 74 6.95 -14.42 -9.03
C GLU A 74 7.94 -13.39 -8.49
N LEU A 75 7.45 -12.42 -7.68
CA LEU A 75 8.30 -11.43 -7.03
C LEU A 75 9.29 -12.08 -6.06
N ALA A 76 8.83 -13.03 -5.25
CA ALA A 76 9.69 -13.73 -4.30
C ALA A 76 10.80 -14.49 -5.02
N ALA A 77 10.50 -15.15 -6.14
CA ALA A 77 11.48 -15.86 -6.97
C ALA A 77 12.52 -14.90 -7.57
N ASP A 78 12.08 -13.80 -8.16
CA ASP A 78 12.98 -12.83 -8.81
C ASP A 78 13.82 -12.06 -7.76
N ALA A 79 13.28 -11.80 -6.58
CA ALA A 79 14.01 -11.19 -5.47
C ALA A 79 15.00 -12.16 -4.79
N GLY A 80 14.96 -13.46 -5.13
CA GLY A 80 15.78 -14.49 -4.47
C GLY A 80 15.37 -14.76 -3.04
N LEU A 81 14.10 -14.53 -2.69
CA LEU A 81 13.60 -14.87 -1.37
C LEU A 81 13.45 -16.41 -1.24
N PRO A 82 13.72 -16.97 -0.05
CA PRO A 82 13.61 -18.40 0.15
C PRO A 82 12.17 -18.88 -0.13
N ALA A 83 12.05 -19.93 -0.93
CA ALA A 83 10.78 -20.62 -1.16
C ALA A 83 10.32 -21.28 0.16
N GLY A 84 9.44 -20.63 0.89
CA GLY A 84 8.90 -21.10 2.14
C GLY A 84 7.41 -21.37 2.04
N THR A 85 7.04 -22.59 1.66
CA THR A 85 5.70 -23.15 1.87
C THR A 85 5.72 -24.00 3.13
N GLY A 86 5.49 -23.44 4.28
CA GLY A 86 5.37 -24.17 5.52
C GLY A 86 4.39 -23.48 6.47
N PRO A 87 3.71 -24.20 7.38
CA PRO A 87 2.79 -23.59 8.32
C PRO A 87 3.50 -22.50 9.12
N ALA A 88 2.83 -21.36 9.30
CA ALA A 88 3.34 -20.27 10.14
C ALA A 88 3.70 -20.85 11.54
N ALA A 89 4.91 -20.55 12.02
CA ALA A 89 5.25 -20.81 13.41
C ALA A 89 4.40 -19.86 14.26
N GLY A 90 3.43 -20.42 15.01
CA GLY A 90 2.52 -19.67 15.85
C GLY A 90 1.05 -19.95 15.53
N LYS A 91 0.66 -21.23 15.41
CA LYS A 91 -0.74 -21.60 15.61
C LYS A 91 -1.03 -21.41 17.09
N GLY A 92 -1.75 -20.33 17.43
CA GLY A 92 -2.59 -20.36 18.61
C GLY A 92 -3.52 -21.59 18.57
N PRO A 93 -4.24 -21.94 19.66
CA PRO A 93 -5.00 -23.16 19.76
C PRO A 93 -5.86 -23.32 18.52
N ALA A 94 -5.69 -24.46 17.83
CA ALA A 94 -6.25 -24.80 16.55
C ALA A 94 -7.75 -24.44 16.46
N SER A 95 -8.10 -23.40 15.75
CA SER A 95 -9.44 -23.24 15.23
C SER A 95 -9.55 -24.16 14.00
N SER A 96 -10.43 -25.13 14.06
CA SER A 96 -10.80 -26.03 12.96
C SER A 96 -11.70 -25.35 11.92
N VAL A 97 -11.56 -24.04 11.74
CA VAL A 97 -12.19 -23.30 10.64
C VAL A 97 -11.17 -23.35 9.50
N GLU A 98 -11.50 -24.12 8.46
CA GLU A 98 -10.74 -24.12 7.21
C GLU A 98 -10.56 -22.66 6.77
N SER A 99 -9.34 -22.27 6.45
CA SER A 99 -9.05 -20.90 5.97
C SER A 99 -9.96 -20.63 4.77
N GLY A 100 -10.81 -19.61 4.85
CA GLY A 100 -11.74 -19.22 3.79
C GLY A 100 -11.07 -18.63 2.55
N ALA A 101 -9.75 -18.74 2.47
CA ALA A 101 -8.97 -18.42 1.28
C ALA A 101 -9.41 -19.35 0.15
N GLY A 102 -9.95 -18.80 -0.93
CA GLY A 102 -10.26 -19.56 -2.13
C GLY A 102 -9.05 -20.38 -2.59
N PRO A 103 -9.27 -21.46 -3.35
CA PRO A 103 -8.20 -22.34 -3.81
C PRO A 103 -7.15 -21.54 -4.57
N GLY A 104 -5.91 -21.49 -4.07
CA GLY A 104 -4.78 -20.83 -4.73
C GLY A 104 -4.03 -19.77 -3.92
N PHE A 105 -4.48 -19.39 -2.71
CA PHE A 105 -3.74 -18.46 -1.86
C PHE A 105 -2.66 -19.22 -1.07
N ALA A 106 -1.44 -19.28 -1.61
CA ALA A 106 -0.28 -19.77 -0.88
C ALA A 106 0.37 -18.61 -0.11
N GLU A 107 0.66 -18.81 1.19
CA GLU A 107 1.42 -17.85 1.97
C GLU A 107 2.84 -17.67 1.40
N VAL A 108 3.26 -16.43 1.16
CA VAL A 108 4.63 -16.09 0.80
C VAL A 108 5.30 -15.42 1.99
N ARG A 109 6.00 -16.21 2.80
CA ARG A 109 6.62 -15.76 4.06
C ARG A 109 7.56 -14.57 3.91
N GLY A 110 8.34 -14.53 2.83
CA GLY A 110 9.27 -13.44 2.56
C GLY A 110 8.57 -12.08 2.44
N LEU A 111 7.30 -12.06 2.02
CA LEU A 111 6.49 -10.86 1.86
C LEU A 111 5.45 -10.68 2.98
N ASP A 112 5.35 -11.63 3.91
CA ASP A 112 4.28 -11.72 4.93
C ASP A 112 2.88 -11.62 4.31
N LEU A 113 2.67 -12.29 3.16
CA LEU A 113 1.37 -12.39 2.50
C LEU A 113 0.52 -13.42 3.24
N ARG A 114 -0.66 -13.01 3.70
CA ARG A 114 -1.58 -13.81 4.50
C ARG A 114 -3.02 -13.62 4.04
N ALA A 115 -3.83 -14.66 4.18
CA ALA A 115 -5.21 -14.70 3.72
C ALA A 115 -6.16 -15.27 4.80
N ASP A 116 -6.03 -14.77 6.03
CA ASP A 116 -6.87 -15.20 7.16
C ASP A 116 -8.17 -14.38 7.27
N GLY A 117 -8.44 -13.49 6.32
CA GLY A 117 -9.63 -12.66 6.26
C GLY A 117 -9.55 -11.38 7.12
N THR A 118 -10.57 -10.56 7.00
CA THR A 118 -10.77 -9.34 7.80
C THR A 118 -12.05 -9.45 8.61
N LEU A 119 -11.96 -9.14 9.91
CA LEU A 119 -13.10 -9.09 10.82
C LEU A 119 -13.43 -7.63 11.14
N ASP A 120 -14.58 -7.15 10.67
CA ASP A 120 -15.14 -5.85 11.03
C ASP A 120 -16.06 -6.02 12.23
N VAL A 121 -15.81 -5.30 13.34
CA VAL A 121 -16.54 -5.48 14.59
C VAL A 121 -17.45 -4.30 14.95
N ALA A 122 -18.54 -4.61 15.62
CA ALA A 122 -19.56 -3.68 16.04
C ALA A 122 -19.72 -3.67 17.58
N PHE A 123 -19.97 -2.48 18.13
CA PHE A 123 -20.14 -2.24 19.57
C PHE A 123 -21.59 -1.95 19.94
N GLY A 124 -22.35 -1.33 19.05
CA GLY A 124 -23.73 -0.90 19.24
C GLY A 124 -24.73 -1.57 18.30
N ALA A 125 -26.00 -1.28 18.50
CA ALA A 125 -27.07 -1.73 17.61
C ALA A 125 -26.97 -1.06 16.22
N ASP A 126 -26.58 0.21 16.19
CA ASP A 126 -26.44 0.98 14.96
C ASP A 126 -25.25 0.45 14.12
N ASP A 127 -24.13 0.12 14.77
CA ASP A 127 -22.98 -0.50 14.08
C ASP A 127 -23.36 -1.86 13.49
N LEU A 128 -24.11 -2.69 14.25
CA LEU A 128 -24.60 -3.99 13.74
C LEU A 128 -25.52 -3.81 12.54
N ALA A 129 -26.45 -2.84 12.60
CA ALA A 129 -27.33 -2.56 11.49
C ALA A 129 -26.54 -2.12 10.23
N ALA A 130 -25.51 -1.29 10.40
CA ALA A 130 -24.63 -0.87 9.30
C ALA A 130 -23.85 -2.07 8.70
N LEU A 131 -23.35 -2.99 9.54
CA LEU A 131 -22.68 -4.21 9.07
C LEU A 131 -23.67 -5.17 8.38
N ASP A 132 -24.92 -5.27 8.84
CA ASP A 132 -25.95 -6.07 8.19
C ASP A 132 -26.32 -5.52 6.81
N GLU A 133 -26.44 -4.20 6.66
CA GLU A 133 -26.67 -3.56 5.37
C GLU A 133 -25.47 -3.81 4.42
N LEU A 134 -24.25 -3.68 4.93
CA LEU A 134 -23.04 -3.95 4.18
C LEU A 134 -22.99 -5.42 3.73
N ALA A 135 -23.31 -6.35 4.61
CA ALA A 135 -23.36 -7.78 4.30
C ALA A 135 -24.40 -8.08 3.20
N ALA A 136 -25.60 -7.50 3.29
CA ALA A 136 -26.63 -7.65 2.27
C ALA A 136 -26.19 -7.08 0.90
N TYR A 137 -25.41 -6.00 0.90
CA TYR A 137 -24.82 -5.43 -0.31
C TYR A 137 -23.76 -6.37 -0.92
N MET A 138 -22.85 -6.93 -0.09
CA MET A 138 -21.85 -7.90 -0.55
C MET A 138 -22.49 -9.16 -1.13
N GLU A 139 -23.51 -9.69 -0.46
CA GLU A 139 -24.24 -10.87 -0.92
C GLU A 139 -24.87 -10.66 -2.30
N LYS A 140 -25.45 -9.47 -2.56
CA LYS A 140 -25.98 -9.11 -3.89
C LYS A 140 -24.91 -9.09 -4.98
N LEU A 141 -23.67 -8.81 -4.60
CA LEU A 141 -22.51 -8.80 -5.51
C LEU A 141 -21.84 -10.18 -5.62
N GLY A 142 -22.35 -11.21 -4.92
CA GLY A 142 -21.78 -12.57 -4.89
C GLY A 142 -20.45 -12.65 -4.14
N LEU A 143 -20.20 -11.71 -3.22
CA LEU A 143 -18.98 -11.70 -2.40
C LEU A 143 -19.23 -12.40 -1.07
N PRO A 144 -18.39 -13.38 -0.67
CA PRO A 144 -18.59 -14.13 0.54
C PRO A 144 -18.32 -13.27 1.78
N VAL A 145 -19.29 -13.22 2.68
CA VAL A 145 -19.17 -12.59 4.01
C VAL A 145 -19.95 -13.41 5.02
N GLU A 146 -19.55 -13.38 6.29
CA GLU A 146 -20.18 -14.12 7.38
C GLU A 146 -20.54 -13.17 8.52
N ARG A 147 -21.83 -13.14 8.89
CA ARG A 147 -22.29 -12.41 10.08
C ARG A 147 -21.97 -13.21 11.33
N LEU A 148 -21.34 -12.58 12.30
CA LEU A 148 -20.90 -13.21 13.54
C LEU A 148 -21.47 -12.52 14.77
N THR A 149 -21.89 -13.29 15.76
CA THR A 149 -22.20 -12.80 17.09
C THR A 149 -20.92 -12.37 17.82
N GLY A 150 -21.02 -11.51 18.83
CA GLY A 150 -19.85 -11.11 19.63
C GLY A 150 -19.11 -12.28 20.29
N ARG A 151 -19.83 -13.37 20.61
CA ARG A 151 -19.21 -14.60 21.12
C ARG A 151 -18.37 -15.30 20.05
N GLU A 152 -18.86 -15.34 18.82
CA GLU A 152 -18.14 -15.93 17.69
C GLU A 152 -16.94 -15.08 17.29
N CYS A 153 -17.08 -13.76 17.28
CA CYS A 153 -15.94 -12.85 17.07
C CYS A 153 -14.82 -13.10 18.08
N ARG A 154 -15.15 -13.18 19.39
CA ARG A 154 -14.17 -13.44 20.46
C ARG A 154 -13.62 -14.88 20.44
N ARG A 155 -14.33 -15.85 19.86
CA ARG A 155 -13.79 -17.20 19.64
C ARG A 155 -12.73 -17.17 18.53
N LEU A 156 -12.93 -16.37 17.49
CA LEU A 156 -11.97 -16.19 16.40
C LEU A 156 -10.76 -15.36 16.85
N GLU A 157 -11.01 -14.28 17.60
CA GLU A 157 -10.00 -13.34 18.11
C GLU A 157 -10.20 -13.11 19.62
N PRO A 158 -9.56 -13.93 20.46
CA PRO A 158 -9.78 -13.90 21.92
C PRO A 158 -9.38 -12.60 22.61
N MET A 159 -8.53 -11.80 21.97
CA MET A 159 -8.05 -10.52 22.50
C MET A 159 -9.00 -9.34 22.23
N LEU A 160 -10.12 -9.58 21.52
CA LEU A 160 -11.14 -8.55 21.32
C LEU A 160 -11.78 -8.12 22.62
N ALA A 161 -12.15 -6.84 22.68
CA ALA A 161 -12.84 -6.27 23.82
C ALA A 161 -14.15 -7.01 24.14
N PRO A 162 -14.48 -7.19 25.43
CA PRO A 162 -15.75 -7.80 25.85
C PRO A 162 -17.00 -7.05 25.34
N SER A 163 -16.85 -5.76 25.05
CA SER A 163 -17.90 -4.86 24.52
C SER A 163 -18.30 -5.15 23.08
N VAL A 164 -17.51 -5.93 22.32
CA VAL A 164 -17.85 -6.35 20.94
C VAL A 164 -19.12 -7.18 20.95
N ARG A 165 -20.15 -6.72 20.25
CA ARG A 165 -21.48 -7.34 20.18
C ARG A 165 -21.67 -8.26 18.98
N GLY A 166 -20.94 -8.02 17.90
CA GLY A 166 -20.99 -8.81 16.69
C GLY A 166 -19.99 -8.30 15.67
N GLY A 167 -20.02 -8.87 14.48
CA GLY A 167 -19.13 -8.47 13.40
C GLY A 167 -19.46 -9.12 12.08
N LEU A 168 -18.73 -8.68 11.06
CA LEU A 168 -18.78 -9.20 9.70
C LEU A 168 -17.39 -9.72 9.33
N LEU A 169 -17.27 -10.99 9.02
CA LEU A 169 -16.05 -11.59 8.51
C LEU A 169 -16.07 -11.60 6.99
N ALA A 170 -15.03 -11.04 6.37
CA ALA A 170 -14.73 -11.14 4.94
C ALA A 170 -13.60 -12.17 4.77
N PRO A 171 -13.90 -13.46 4.56
CA PRO A 171 -12.89 -14.53 4.59
C PRO A 171 -11.95 -14.50 3.39
N GLY A 172 -12.35 -13.84 2.30
CA GLY A 172 -11.53 -13.69 1.10
C GLY A 172 -10.51 -12.55 1.15
N ASP A 173 -10.57 -11.67 2.15
CA ASP A 173 -9.60 -10.58 2.30
C ASP A 173 -8.24 -11.11 2.79
N ALA A 174 -7.20 -10.35 2.46
CA ALA A 174 -5.82 -10.70 2.76
C ALA A 174 -5.04 -9.45 3.21
N TRP A 175 -3.77 -9.64 3.54
CA TRP A 175 -2.80 -8.54 3.74
C TRP A 175 -1.38 -8.99 3.42
N VAL A 176 -0.52 -8.02 3.23
CA VAL A 176 0.91 -8.20 2.94
C VAL A 176 1.72 -7.14 3.68
N ASP A 177 3.00 -7.37 3.92
CA ASP A 177 3.86 -6.28 4.42
C ASP A 177 4.38 -5.41 3.25
N PRO A 178 3.91 -4.15 3.10
CA PRO A 178 4.34 -3.28 2.00
C PRO A 178 5.82 -2.93 2.04
N ARG A 179 6.45 -2.92 3.23
CA ARG A 179 7.89 -2.67 3.38
C ARG A 179 8.69 -3.83 2.81
N ARG A 180 8.26 -5.07 3.07
CA ARG A 180 8.88 -6.28 2.49
C ARG A 180 8.63 -6.36 0.99
N VAL A 181 7.43 -5.99 0.52
CA VAL A 181 7.13 -5.95 -0.92
C VAL A 181 8.02 -4.96 -1.65
N THR A 182 8.17 -3.73 -1.13
CA THR A 182 9.04 -2.72 -1.77
C THR A 182 10.51 -3.11 -1.72
N ALA A 183 10.97 -3.72 -0.62
CA ALA A 183 12.34 -4.25 -0.52
C ALA A 183 12.57 -5.39 -1.54
N ALA A 184 11.61 -6.30 -1.69
CA ALA A 184 11.70 -7.39 -2.67
C ALA A 184 11.68 -6.85 -4.11
N LEU A 185 10.86 -5.85 -4.41
CA LEU A 185 10.84 -5.20 -5.73
C LEU A 185 12.18 -4.55 -6.06
N LEU A 186 12.80 -3.86 -5.10
CA LEU A 186 14.14 -3.27 -5.28
C LEU A 186 15.20 -4.35 -5.51
N ALA A 187 15.18 -5.44 -4.74
CA ALA A 187 16.09 -6.57 -4.94
C ALA A 187 15.90 -7.26 -6.30
N ALA A 188 14.64 -7.41 -6.74
CA ALA A 188 14.34 -7.98 -8.06
C ALA A 188 14.83 -7.06 -9.20
N LEU A 189 14.67 -5.73 -9.06
CA LEU A 189 15.17 -4.76 -10.02
C LEU A 189 16.70 -4.74 -10.08
N GLU A 190 17.38 -4.84 -8.96
CA GLU A 190 18.84 -4.96 -8.88
C GLU A 190 19.33 -6.22 -9.61
N ARG A 191 18.68 -7.37 -9.42
CA ARG A 191 19.02 -8.63 -10.12
C ARG A 191 18.72 -8.61 -11.62
N LEU A 192 17.85 -7.70 -12.07
CA LEU A 192 17.54 -7.45 -13.46
C LEU A 192 18.38 -6.30 -14.06
N ASP A 193 19.40 -5.82 -13.34
CA ASP A 193 20.27 -4.71 -13.72
C ASP A 193 19.49 -3.44 -14.11
N VAL A 194 18.35 -3.17 -13.45
CA VAL A 194 17.53 -1.97 -13.69
C VAL A 194 18.09 -0.79 -12.89
N PRO A 195 18.50 0.30 -13.56
CA PRO A 195 19.00 1.49 -12.88
C PRO A 195 17.92 2.16 -12.01
N VAL A 196 18.28 2.50 -10.76
CA VAL A 196 17.47 3.28 -9.83
C VAL A 196 18.19 4.59 -9.52
N VAL A 197 17.77 5.68 -10.17
CA VAL A 197 18.35 7.01 -10.01
C VAL A 197 17.74 7.67 -8.78
N ARG A 198 18.55 7.86 -7.73
CA ARG A 198 18.13 8.47 -6.46
C ARG A 198 18.12 9.99 -6.57
N ALA A 199 17.15 10.52 -7.32
CA ALA A 199 16.98 11.94 -7.54
C ALA A 199 15.49 12.31 -7.63
N ARG A 200 15.17 13.57 -7.33
CA ARG A 200 13.82 14.11 -7.47
C ARG A 200 13.61 14.58 -8.91
N ALA A 201 12.57 14.07 -9.57
CA ALA A 201 12.10 14.64 -10.82
C ALA A 201 11.43 16.00 -10.55
N THR A 202 11.77 17.01 -11.35
CA THR A 202 11.26 18.40 -11.21
C THR A 202 10.42 18.86 -12.39
N GLY A 203 10.34 18.07 -13.46
CA GLY A 203 9.52 18.38 -14.62
C GLY A 203 9.70 17.36 -15.74
N LEU A 204 8.77 17.37 -16.68
CA LEU A 204 8.82 16.55 -17.88
C LEU A 204 9.69 17.25 -18.96
N LEU A 205 10.38 16.46 -19.77
CA LEU A 205 11.08 16.92 -20.98
C LEU A 205 10.21 16.68 -22.19
N TYR A 206 10.12 17.69 -23.06
CA TYR A 206 9.32 17.63 -24.27
C TYR A 206 10.21 17.77 -25.51
N GLU A 207 10.00 16.90 -26.49
CA GLU A 207 10.66 16.94 -27.82
C GLU A 207 9.63 16.62 -28.90
N GLY A 208 9.51 17.48 -29.91
CA GLY A 208 8.58 17.25 -31.01
C GLY A 208 7.11 17.04 -30.60
N GLY A 209 6.66 17.70 -29.52
CA GLY A 209 5.28 17.57 -29.02
C GLY A 209 5.01 16.28 -28.22
N ARG A 210 6.05 15.52 -27.87
CA ARG A 210 5.96 14.32 -27.02
C ARG A 210 6.81 14.47 -25.75
N VAL A 211 6.48 13.68 -24.73
CA VAL A 211 7.35 13.53 -23.56
C VAL A 211 8.49 12.59 -23.92
N ALA A 212 9.74 13.04 -23.66
CA ALA A 212 10.99 12.36 -23.99
C ALA A 212 11.88 12.08 -22.77
N GLY A 213 11.40 12.33 -21.57
CA GLY A 213 12.15 12.13 -20.34
C GLY A 213 11.73 13.04 -19.20
N VAL A 214 12.60 13.16 -18.20
CA VAL A 214 12.40 14.00 -17.01
C VAL A 214 13.65 14.79 -16.65
N ARG A 215 13.47 16.01 -16.15
CA ARG A 215 14.49 16.80 -15.49
C ARG A 215 14.62 16.39 -14.03
N LEU A 216 15.85 16.40 -13.52
CA LEU A 216 16.13 16.06 -12.14
C LEU A 216 16.54 17.32 -11.35
N ALA A 217 16.24 17.33 -10.07
CA ALA A 217 16.81 18.33 -9.17
C ALA A 217 18.34 18.21 -9.15
N PRO A 218 19.06 19.33 -9.06
CA PRO A 218 20.50 19.26 -8.79
C PRO A 218 20.74 18.48 -7.50
N PRO A 219 21.89 17.79 -7.36
CA PRO A 219 22.24 17.15 -6.10
C PRO A 219 22.19 18.18 -4.98
N ALA A 220 21.58 17.82 -3.85
CA ALA A 220 21.42 18.71 -2.71
C ALA A 220 22.80 19.29 -2.33
N SER A 221 22.93 20.64 -2.29
CA SER A 221 24.06 21.32 -1.69
C SER A 221 24.06 21.00 -0.19
N GLU A 222 25.24 20.89 0.42
CA GLU A 222 25.40 20.59 1.86
C GLU A 222 24.64 21.58 2.78
N ASP A 223 24.22 22.73 2.27
CA ASP A 223 23.49 23.79 2.97
C ASP A 223 21.95 23.74 2.80
N GLY A 224 21.39 22.73 2.12
CA GLY A 224 19.94 22.58 1.95
C GLY A 224 19.27 21.95 3.19
N PRO A 225 17.95 22.22 3.41
CA PRO A 225 17.23 21.59 4.51
C PRO A 225 17.29 20.07 4.37
N ASP A 226 17.83 19.41 5.39
CA ASP A 226 18.05 17.96 5.46
C ASP A 226 16.70 17.22 5.34
N LEU A 227 16.42 16.68 4.15
CA LEU A 227 15.24 15.84 3.91
C LEU A 227 15.23 14.55 4.75
N ARG A 228 16.35 14.22 5.43
CA ARG A 228 16.44 13.10 6.37
C ARG A 228 15.68 13.35 7.67
N ARG A 229 15.41 14.62 8.02
CA ARG A 229 14.60 14.98 9.19
C ARG A 229 13.10 14.73 9.05
N ALA A 230 12.62 14.41 7.84
CA ALA A 230 11.22 14.04 7.61
C ALA A 230 10.93 12.55 7.84
N THR A 231 11.94 11.73 8.02
CA THR A 231 11.80 10.30 8.38
C THR A 231 12.33 10.14 9.79
N GLY A 232 11.50 9.64 10.71
CA GLY A 232 11.74 9.51 12.15
C GLY A 232 13.16 9.09 12.60
N PRO A 233 13.43 9.03 13.91
CA PRO A 233 14.78 8.91 14.43
C PRO A 233 15.48 7.66 13.91
N ASP A 234 16.70 7.86 13.37
CA ASP A 234 17.64 6.80 13.01
C ASP A 234 17.98 6.01 14.27
N THR A 235 17.57 4.76 14.35
CA THR A 235 17.96 3.82 15.41
C THR A 235 19.30 3.12 15.09
N THR A 236 20.22 3.82 14.48
CA THR A 236 21.61 3.35 14.35
C THR A 236 22.46 3.96 15.46
N GLY A 237 22.98 3.11 16.35
CA GLY A 237 23.91 3.48 17.40
C GLY A 237 25.20 4.12 16.85
N PRO A 238 26.06 4.71 17.73
CA PRO A 238 27.15 5.60 17.37
C PRO A 238 28.41 4.97 16.74
N ASP A 239 28.37 3.75 16.22
CA ASP A 239 29.55 3.04 15.69
C ASP A 239 29.31 2.48 14.28
N ALA A 240 29.20 3.36 13.27
CA ALA A 240 29.40 2.99 11.87
C ALA A 240 29.98 4.17 11.07
N ALA A 241 31.15 4.63 11.48
CA ALA A 241 32.04 5.38 10.60
C ALA A 241 32.74 4.38 9.67
N GLY A 242 32.07 4.01 8.57
CA GLY A 242 32.70 3.27 7.47
C GLY A 242 33.54 4.20 6.62
N PRO A 243 34.75 3.78 6.16
CA PRO A 243 35.53 4.54 5.22
C PRO A 243 34.94 4.36 3.83
N ASP A 244 34.45 5.40 3.22
CA ASP A 244 34.64 5.64 1.78
C ASP A 244 33.99 6.95 1.38
N ALA A 245 34.82 7.98 1.31
CA ALA A 245 34.60 9.10 0.40
C ALA A 245 34.84 8.61 -1.04
N ALA A 246 34.11 7.56 -1.47
CA ALA A 246 34.15 7.06 -2.81
C ALA A 246 33.34 7.97 -3.70
N ALA A 247 34.01 8.53 -4.72
CA ALA A 247 33.53 9.18 -5.92
C ALA A 247 32.06 9.66 -5.89
N ARG A 248 31.84 10.94 -5.67
CA ARG A 248 30.52 11.56 -5.90
C ARG A 248 30.08 11.24 -7.33
N GLU A 249 29.16 10.30 -7.45
CA GLU A 249 28.51 10.01 -8.72
C GLU A 249 27.78 11.30 -9.15
N VAL A 250 28.25 11.90 -10.23
CA VAL A 250 27.59 13.10 -10.80
C VAL A 250 26.26 12.65 -11.34
N LEU A 251 25.19 12.89 -10.58
CA LEU A 251 23.83 12.58 -11.03
C LEU A 251 23.55 13.31 -12.34
N PRO A 252 22.97 12.65 -13.33
CA PRO A 252 22.56 13.29 -14.57
C PRO A 252 21.53 14.39 -14.28
N HIS A 253 21.55 15.48 -15.02
CA HIS A 253 20.53 16.53 -14.90
C HIS A 253 19.18 16.11 -15.53
N GLU A 254 19.19 15.07 -16.37
CA GLU A 254 18.05 14.57 -17.12
C GLU A 254 18.13 13.06 -17.26
N VAL A 255 16.96 12.39 -17.25
CA VAL A 255 16.81 10.98 -17.67
C VAL A 255 15.88 10.95 -18.87
N ARG A 256 16.37 10.40 -19.98
CA ARG A 256 15.65 10.33 -21.26
C ARG A 256 15.10 8.93 -21.52
N GLY A 257 13.95 8.89 -22.20
CA GLY A 257 13.30 7.63 -22.58
C GLY A 257 12.18 7.83 -23.59
N GLU A 258 11.74 6.75 -24.18
CA GLU A 258 10.67 6.76 -25.18
C GLU A 258 9.29 6.91 -24.55
N ARG A 259 9.15 6.45 -23.30
CA ARG A 259 7.93 6.56 -22.48
C ARG A 259 8.30 6.94 -21.04
N VAL A 260 7.57 7.89 -20.51
CA VAL A 260 7.59 8.24 -19.09
C VAL A 260 6.31 7.73 -18.44
N VAL A 261 6.43 6.91 -17.39
CA VAL A 261 5.31 6.49 -16.55
C VAL A 261 5.35 7.28 -15.26
N LEU A 262 4.34 8.13 -15.04
CA LEU A 262 4.23 8.95 -13.85
C LEU A 262 3.55 8.16 -12.72
N ALA A 263 4.35 7.69 -11.77
CA ALA A 263 3.96 6.93 -10.58
C ALA A 263 4.34 7.66 -9.28
N ALA A 264 4.43 8.99 -9.33
CA ALA A 264 4.96 9.84 -8.25
C ALA A 264 4.00 10.04 -7.06
N GLY A 265 2.93 9.22 -6.96
CA GLY A 265 1.98 9.28 -5.86
C GLY A 265 1.37 10.67 -5.70
N ALA A 266 1.35 11.20 -4.49
CA ALA A 266 0.78 12.52 -4.18
C ALA A 266 1.47 13.68 -4.91
N TRP A 267 2.72 13.51 -5.33
CA TRP A 267 3.49 14.52 -6.07
C TRP A 267 3.25 14.51 -7.58
N SER A 268 2.35 13.66 -8.08
CA SER A 268 2.06 13.58 -9.52
C SER A 268 1.52 14.89 -10.10
N SER A 269 0.76 15.67 -9.32
CA SER A 269 0.24 16.97 -9.72
C SER A 269 1.30 18.07 -9.81
N GLU A 270 2.48 17.87 -9.24
CA GLU A 270 3.63 18.79 -9.42
C GLU A 270 4.34 18.59 -10.77
N LEU A 271 4.14 17.44 -11.42
CA LEU A 271 4.84 17.06 -12.65
C LEU A 271 3.94 17.07 -13.88
N ALA A 272 2.63 16.91 -13.70
CA ALA A 272 1.64 16.91 -14.79
C ALA A 272 0.29 17.42 -14.29
N GLU A 273 -0.54 17.92 -15.19
CA GLU A 273 -1.91 18.33 -14.89
C GLU A 273 -2.80 17.10 -14.64
N VAL A 274 -2.84 16.67 -13.40
CA VAL A 274 -3.68 15.55 -12.94
C VAL A 274 -4.36 15.90 -11.62
N PRO A 275 -5.62 15.50 -11.38
CA PRO A 275 -6.38 15.84 -10.19
C PRO A 275 -5.97 14.94 -9.01
N VAL A 276 -4.70 14.88 -8.71
CA VAL A 276 -4.17 14.10 -7.59
C VAL A 276 -3.81 15.04 -6.46
N ARG A 277 -4.34 14.77 -5.26
CA ARG A 277 -4.05 15.53 -4.05
C ARG A 277 -3.53 14.63 -2.93
N PRO A 278 -2.68 15.16 -2.04
CA PRO A 278 -2.23 14.43 -0.87
C PRO A 278 -3.35 14.30 0.17
N VAL A 279 -3.55 13.07 0.67
CA VAL A 279 -4.39 12.79 1.84
C VAL A 279 -3.51 12.12 2.88
N LYS A 280 -3.20 12.86 3.96
CA LYS A 280 -2.31 12.39 5.02
C LYS A 280 -2.98 11.29 5.85
N GLY A 281 -2.20 10.29 6.24
CA GLY A 281 -2.59 9.27 7.19
C GLY A 281 -1.45 8.92 8.12
N GLN A 282 -1.69 9.00 9.42
CA GLN A 282 -0.74 8.58 10.45
C GLN A 282 -0.97 7.11 10.78
N ILE A 283 0.11 6.39 11.01
CA ILE A 283 0.15 4.97 11.34
C ILE A 283 1.05 4.78 12.54
N MET A 284 0.63 3.90 13.45
CA MET A 284 1.43 3.42 14.57
C MET A 284 1.78 1.94 14.34
N ARG A 285 3.02 1.57 14.63
CA ARG A 285 3.48 0.19 14.65
C ARG A 285 3.86 -0.19 16.06
N LEU A 286 3.21 -1.22 16.56
CA LEU A 286 3.41 -1.75 17.91
C LEU A 286 4.11 -3.10 17.79
N ARG A 287 4.87 -3.48 18.80
CA ARG A 287 5.55 -4.76 18.86
C ARG A 287 5.06 -5.58 20.05
N SER A 288 4.66 -6.81 19.75
CA SER A 288 4.25 -7.79 20.74
C SER A 288 5.21 -8.98 20.73
N PRO A 289 5.62 -9.49 21.90
CA PRO A 289 6.38 -10.74 21.98
C PRO A 289 5.58 -11.95 21.50
N GLN A 290 4.25 -11.86 21.53
CA GLN A 290 3.33 -12.87 21.00
C GLN A 290 2.26 -12.21 20.14
N PRO A 291 1.84 -12.83 19.01
CA PRO A 291 0.78 -12.28 18.17
C PRO A 291 -0.51 -12.08 18.99
N LEU A 292 -1.03 -10.84 19.01
CA LEU A 292 -2.29 -10.51 19.67
C LEU A 292 -3.51 -10.91 18.83
N LEU A 293 -3.36 -10.84 17.51
CA LEU A 293 -4.40 -11.13 16.53
C LEU A 293 -3.90 -12.14 15.51
N SER A 294 -4.81 -12.94 14.97
CA SER A 294 -4.53 -13.89 13.90
C SER A 294 -4.96 -13.37 12.53
N ARG A 295 -5.82 -12.34 12.50
CA ARG A 295 -6.38 -11.73 11.29
C ARG A 295 -6.46 -10.21 11.42
N CYS A 296 -6.73 -9.54 10.32
CA CYS A 296 -7.03 -8.13 10.33
C CYS A 296 -8.34 -7.88 11.09
N VAL A 297 -8.31 -6.95 12.06
CA VAL A 297 -9.49 -6.51 12.80
C VAL A 297 -9.71 -5.04 12.53
N ARG A 298 -10.94 -4.64 12.28
CA ARG A 298 -11.32 -3.25 12.10
C ARG A 298 -12.67 -2.96 12.75
N GLY A 299 -13.00 -1.68 12.89
CA GLY A 299 -14.29 -1.25 13.38
C GLY A 299 -14.43 0.26 13.34
N SER A 300 -15.64 0.75 13.54
CA SER A 300 -15.93 2.18 13.73
C SER A 300 -15.97 2.47 15.22
N VAL A 301 -15.10 3.36 15.69
CA VAL A 301 -15.00 3.78 17.10
C VAL A 301 -15.10 5.29 17.14
N HIS A 302 -16.02 5.81 17.93
CA HIS A 302 -16.28 7.27 18.02
C HIS A 302 -16.50 7.96 16.66
N GLY A 303 -17.07 7.25 15.69
CA GLY A 303 -17.28 7.74 14.32
C GLY A 303 -16.04 7.72 13.42
N SER A 304 -14.92 7.21 13.90
CA SER A 304 -13.68 7.03 13.13
C SER A 304 -13.43 5.56 12.83
N SER A 305 -12.99 5.25 11.63
CA SER A 305 -12.57 3.90 11.27
C SER A 305 -11.14 3.65 11.75
N VAL A 306 -10.95 2.57 12.49
CA VAL A 306 -9.64 2.09 12.92
C VAL A 306 -9.45 0.63 12.52
N TYR A 307 -8.22 0.23 12.23
CA TYR A 307 -7.86 -1.14 11.91
C TYR A 307 -6.55 -1.56 12.58
N LEU A 308 -6.44 -2.86 12.85
CA LEU A 308 -5.25 -3.50 13.38
C LEU A 308 -4.85 -4.64 12.43
N VAL A 309 -3.63 -4.57 11.91
CA VAL A 309 -3.12 -5.58 10.94
C VAL A 309 -1.92 -6.28 11.57
N PRO A 310 -2.04 -7.57 11.91
CA PRO A 310 -0.95 -8.33 12.50
C PRO A 310 0.12 -8.68 11.47
N ARG A 311 1.36 -8.81 11.92
CA ARG A 311 2.51 -9.29 11.16
C ARG A 311 3.04 -10.60 11.74
N GLY A 312 3.69 -11.39 10.88
CA GLY A 312 4.23 -12.69 11.27
C GLY A 312 5.37 -12.64 12.26
N ASP A 313 6.00 -11.49 12.44
CA ASP A 313 7.11 -11.25 13.36
C ASP A 313 6.69 -10.62 14.70
N GLY A 314 5.38 -10.52 14.96
CA GLY A 314 4.82 -9.95 16.19
C GLY A 314 4.58 -8.44 16.12
N GLU A 315 4.84 -7.78 14.99
CA GLU A 315 4.44 -6.40 14.79
C GLU A 315 2.91 -6.33 14.59
N LEU A 316 2.30 -5.27 15.11
CA LEU A 316 0.89 -4.94 14.93
C LEU A 316 0.80 -3.51 14.38
N VAL A 317 0.23 -3.37 13.18
CA VAL A 317 0.03 -2.07 12.55
C VAL A 317 -1.33 -1.52 12.93
N VAL A 318 -1.37 -0.32 13.51
CA VAL A 318 -2.59 0.41 13.89
C VAL A 318 -2.76 1.61 12.96
N GLY A 319 -3.88 1.70 12.30
CA GLY A 319 -4.17 2.79 11.36
C GLY A 319 -5.65 3.10 11.22
N ALA A 320 -5.96 4.15 10.54
CA ALA A 320 -5.12 5.28 10.18
C ALA A 320 -5.92 6.57 10.25
N THR A 321 -5.25 7.66 10.57
CA THR A 321 -5.89 8.97 10.43
C THR A 321 -6.17 9.30 8.96
N GLN A 322 -7.06 10.25 8.73
CA GLN A 322 -7.33 10.82 7.42
C GLN A 322 -7.42 12.34 7.54
N GLU A 323 -6.44 13.03 6.97
CA GLU A 323 -6.24 14.46 7.18
C GLU A 323 -5.95 15.17 5.85
N GLU A 324 -6.61 16.31 5.62
CA GLU A 324 -6.36 17.19 4.46
C GLU A 324 -5.35 18.28 4.88
N MET A 325 -4.08 17.93 4.94
CA MET A 325 -2.98 18.79 5.43
C MET A 325 -1.93 19.10 4.35
N GLY A 326 -2.30 19.00 3.07
CA GLY A 326 -1.36 19.17 1.97
C GLY A 326 -0.19 18.18 2.09
N PHE A 327 1.02 18.66 1.87
CA PHE A 327 2.22 17.81 1.92
C PHE A 327 2.84 17.67 3.32
N ASP A 328 2.12 18.04 4.39
CA ASP A 328 2.61 17.85 5.77
C ASP A 328 2.63 16.37 6.17
N THR A 329 3.81 15.84 6.48
CA THR A 329 4.03 14.46 6.93
C THR A 329 4.41 14.36 8.41
N ARG A 330 4.27 15.44 9.18
CA ARG A 330 4.58 15.40 10.62
C ARG A 330 3.59 14.50 11.34
N VAL A 331 4.11 13.62 12.21
CA VAL A 331 3.29 12.85 13.15
C VAL A 331 2.91 13.77 14.31
N THR A 332 1.63 13.76 14.71
CA THR A 332 1.12 14.60 15.77
C THR A 332 0.70 13.79 16.99
N ALA A 333 0.86 14.36 18.19
CA ALA A 333 0.41 13.71 19.42
C ALA A 333 -1.10 13.42 19.41
N GLY A 334 -1.89 14.33 18.81
CA GLY A 334 -3.35 14.15 18.67
C GLY A 334 -3.69 12.93 17.81
N GLY A 335 -3.06 12.80 16.63
CA GLY A 335 -3.28 11.65 15.75
C GLY A 335 -2.89 10.32 16.40
N LEU A 336 -1.76 10.28 17.11
CA LEU A 336 -1.35 9.07 17.85
C LEU A 336 -2.30 8.73 18.99
N TYR A 337 -2.77 9.76 19.71
CA TYR A 337 -3.75 9.58 20.81
C TYR A 337 -5.06 8.98 20.27
N GLU A 338 -5.60 9.51 19.18
CA GLU A 338 -6.82 8.99 18.54
C GLU A 338 -6.66 7.54 18.10
N LEU A 339 -5.57 7.21 17.42
CA LEU A 339 -5.29 5.85 16.99
C LEU A 339 -5.19 4.87 18.17
N LEU A 340 -4.45 5.24 19.23
CA LEU A 340 -4.29 4.37 20.39
C LEU A 340 -5.59 4.22 21.18
N ARG A 341 -6.34 5.32 21.37
CA ARG A 341 -7.66 5.32 22.01
C ARG A 341 -8.60 4.34 21.30
N ASP A 342 -8.72 4.46 19.97
CA ASP A 342 -9.68 3.69 19.19
C ASP A 342 -9.23 2.23 19.04
N ALA A 343 -7.94 1.97 18.89
CA ALA A 343 -7.37 0.61 18.88
C ALA A 343 -7.62 -0.12 20.21
N ARG A 344 -7.54 0.60 21.34
CA ARG A 344 -7.82 0.04 22.67
C ARG A 344 -9.27 -0.39 22.83
N GLU A 345 -10.22 0.32 22.23
CA GLU A 345 -11.63 -0.08 22.24
C GLU A 345 -11.85 -1.40 21.50
N LEU A 346 -11.06 -1.69 20.45
CA LEU A 346 -11.11 -2.96 19.73
C LEU A 346 -10.38 -4.08 20.49
N VAL A 347 -9.15 -3.80 20.93
CA VAL A 347 -8.23 -4.76 21.54
C VAL A 347 -7.55 -4.09 22.74
N PRO A 348 -8.08 -4.23 23.95
CA PRO A 348 -7.56 -3.52 25.13
C PRO A 348 -6.06 -3.73 25.41
N GLY A 349 -5.53 -4.90 25.07
CA GLY A 349 -4.12 -5.24 25.29
C GLY A 349 -3.11 -4.44 24.47
N VAL A 350 -3.54 -3.64 23.48
CA VAL A 350 -2.61 -2.85 22.65
C VAL A 350 -1.83 -1.81 23.46
N THR A 351 -2.36 -1.36 24.59
CA THR A 351 -1.70 -0.36 25.44
C THR A 351 -0.46 -0.87 26.17
N GLU A 352 -0.30 -2.18 26.24
CA GLU A 352 0.84 -2.83 26.88
C GLU A 352 2.00 -3.12 25.88
N LEU A 353 1.81 -2.78 24.61
CA LEU A 353 2.78 -3.06 23.58
C LEU A 353 3.82 -1.94 23.44
N GLU A 354 5.03 -2.33 23.02
CA GLU A 354 6.08 -1.38 22.67
C GLU A 354 5.69 -0.59 21.42
N VAL A 355 5.88 0.72 21.41
CA VAL A 355 5.78 1.56 20.21
C VAL A 355 7.07 1.39 19.41
N ALA A 356 7.01 0.64 18.31
CA ALA A 356 8.18 0.34 17.49
C ALA A 356 8.44 1.42 16.42
N ASP A 357 7.38 2.02 15.86
CA ASP A 357 7.50 3.06 14.82
C ASP A 357 6.22 3.89 14.75
N VAL A 358 6.35 5.17 14.37
CA VAL A 358 5.24 6.06 14.06
C VAL A 358 5.56 6.83 12.79
N VAL A 359 4.64 6.80 11.82
CA VAL A 359 4.89 7.38 10.50
C VAL A 359 3.63 7.99 9.92
N ALA A 360 3.79 9.03 9.11
CA ALA A 360 2.72 9.59 8.29
C ALA A 360 3.05 9.41 6.81
N GLY A 361 2.05 9.02 6.01
CA GLY A 361 2.14 8.90 4.58
C GLY A 361 1.09 9.75 3.87
N LEU A 362 1.36 10.10 2.61
CA LEU A 362 0.46 10.89 1.77
C LEU A 362 -0.17 9.98 0.71
N ARG A 363 -1.45 9.64 0.90
CA ARG A 363 -2.21 8.89 -0.09
C ARG A 363 -2.49 9.79 -1.30
N PRO A 364 -2.27 9.32 -2.54
CA PRO A 364 -2.60 10.08 -3.75
C PRO A 364 -4.10 9.98 -4.05
N GLY A 365 -4.90 10.91 -3.56
CA GLY A 365 -6.36 10.93 -3.77
C GLY A 365 -6.74 11.54 -5.11
N THR A 366 -7.72 10.95 -5.79
CA THR A 366 -8.43 11.50 -6.95
C THR A 366 -9.85 11.91 -6.55
N PRO A 367 -10.57 12.71 -7.35
CA PRO A 367 -11.94 13.12 -7.01
C PRO A 367 -12.94 11.96 -6.87
N ASP A 368 -12.73 10.88 -7.61
CA ASP A 368 -13.60 9.68 -7.65
C ASP A 368 -12.98 8.46 -6.96
N ASN A 369 -11.84 8.61 -6.28
CA ASN A 369 -11.05 7.57 -5.65
C ASN A 369 -10.56 6.43 -6.57
N LEU A 370 -10.79 6.53 -7.89
CA LEU A 370 -10.23 5.59 -8.86
C LEU A 370 -8.83 6.02 -9.30
N PRO A 371 -7.91 5.07 -9.52
CA PRO A 371 -6.57 5.42 -9.99
C PRO A 371 -6.58 5.96 -11.43
N LEU A 372 -5.51 6.66 -11.79
CA LEU A 372 -5.20 7.07 -13.16
C LEU A 372 -4.17 6.07 -13.71
N ILE A 373 -4.61 5.20 -14.61
CA ILE A 373 -3.77 4.16 -15.21
C ILE A 373 -3.96 4.16 -16.73
N GLY A 374 -2.86 4.28 -17.46
CA GLY A 374 -2.90 4.23 -18.92
C GLY A 374 -2.22 5.42 -19.59
N PRO A 375 -2.35 5.55 -20.93
CA PRO A 375 -1.70 6.61 -21.69
C PRO A 375 -2.29 7.99 -21.35
N GLY A 376 -1.41 8.98 -21.26
CA GLY A 376 -1.77 10.39 -21.18
C GLY A 376 -2.18 10.96 -22.54
N ARG A 377 -2.66 12.22 -22.54
CA ARG A 377 -2.96 12.92 -23.79
C ARG A 377 -1.71 13.23 -24.60
N THR A 378 -0.61 13.55 -23.92
CA THR A 378 0.68 13.81 -24.57
C THR A 378 1.35 12.50 -24.93
N PRO A 379 1.70 12.27 -26.19
CA PRO A 379 2.46 11.08 -26.59
C PRO A 379 3.73 10.92 -25.76
N GLY A 380 4.07 9.68 -25.40
CA GLY A 380 5.21 9.37 -24.55
C GLY A 380 4.95 9.47 -23.04
N LEU A 381 3.78 9.96 -22.62
CA LEU A 381 3.40 9.98 -21.19
C LEU A 381 2.36 8.91 -20.89
N ALA A 382 2.54 8.22 -19.77
CA ALA A 382 1.55 7.32 -19.18
C ALA A 382 1.45 7.58 -17.67
N TYR A 383 0.34 7.19 -17.08
CA TYR A 383 0.07 7.38 -15.65
C TYR A 383 -0.09 6.04 -14.93
N ALA A 384 0.40 5.98 -13.70
CA ALA A 384 0.18 4.92 -12.73
C ALA A 384 0.07 5.57 -11.33
N THR A 385 -0.91 6.42 -11.11
CA THR A 385 -1.02 7.26 -9.91
C THR A 385 -2.47 7.38 -9.43
N GLY A 386 -2.71 8.10 -8.34
CA GLY A 386 -4.07 8.35 -7.86
C GLY A 386 -4.73 7.16 -7.16
N HIS A 387 -3.97 6.20 -6.68
CA HIS A 387 -4.48 4.94 -6.10
C HIS A 387 -5.11 5.10 -4.70
N HIS A 388 -5.05 6.29 -4.10
CA HIS A 388 -5.56 6.58 -2.76
C HIS A 388 -5.12 5.53 -1.73
N ARG A 389 -6.06 4.88 -1.01
CA ARG A 389 -5.77 3.79 -0.05
C ARG A 389 -5.40 2.46 -0.71
N GLY A 390 -5.79 2.25 -1.97
CA GLY A 390 -5.66 0.99 -2.70
C GLY A 390 -4.31 0.74 -3.37
N GLY A 391 -3.28 1.55 -3.15
CA GLY A 391 -2.02 1.45 -3.90
C GLY A 391 -1.31 0.10 -3.81
N VAL A 392 -1.32 -0.52 -2.63
CA VAL A 392 -0.75 -1.87 -2.43
C VAL A 392 -1.64 -2.91 -3.12
N LEU A 393 -2.93 -2.91 -2.81
CA LEU A 393 -3.91 -3.85 -3.38
C LEU A 393 -3.88 -3.84 -4.91
N LEU A 394 -3.87 -2.64 -5.51
CA LEU A 394 -4.01 -2.46 -6.97
C LEU A 394 -2.70 -2.59 -7.76
N ALA A 395 -1.55 -2.77 -7.11
CA ALA A 395 -0.25 -2.85 -7.80
C ALA A 395 -0.21 -3.95 -8.90
N PRO A 396 -0.68 -5.20 -8.67
CA PRO A 396 -0.70 -6.22 -9.72
C PRO A 396 -1.60 -5.86 -10.91
N LEU A 397 -2.79 -5.31 -10.66
CA LEU A 397 -3.72 -4.92 -11.71
C LEU A 397 -3.19 -3.72 -12.50
N THR A 398 -2.58 -2.75 -11.82
CA THR A 398 -1.95 -1.58 -12.47
C THR A 398 -0.91 -2.01 -13.50
N THR A 399 -0.07 -2.98 -13.14
CA THR A 399 0.93 -3.51 -14.06
C THR A 399 0.29 -4.22 -15.25
N ALA A 400 -0.74 -5.03 -15.01
CA ALA A 400 -1.46 -5.75 -16.07
C ALA A 400 -2.12 -4.79 -17.08
N ILE A 401 -2.74 -3.70 -16.60
CA ILE A 401 -3.32 -2.67 -17.47
C ILE A 401 -2.24 -1.98 -18.31
N LEU A 402 -1.12 -1.56 -17.71
CA LEU A 402 -0.05 -0.84 -18.41
C LEU A 402 0.71 -1.69 -19.44
N LEU A 403 0.75 -3.00 -19.24
CA LEU A 403 1.35 -3.96 -20.15
C LEU A 403 0.37 -4.49 -21.22
N GLY A 404 -0.92 -4.10 -21.13
CA GLY A 404 -1.95 -4.53 -22.08
C GLY A 404 -2.49 -5.95 -21.81
N GLU A 405 -2.21 -6.52 -20.65
CA GLU A 405 -2.71 -7.81 -20.19
C GLU A 405 -4.15 -7.74 -19.66
N GLU A 406 -4.64 -6.53 -19.37
CA GLU A 406 -5.99 -6.26 -18.88
C GLU A 406 -6.58 -5.04 -19.60
N SER A 407 -7.59 -5.25 -20.40
CA SER A 407 -8.23 -4.20 -21.20
C SER A 407 -9.63 -3.82 -20.74
N GLU A 408 -10.39 -4.76 -20.17
CA GLU A 408 -11.77 -4.54 -19.77
C GLU A 408 -11.88 -3.51 -18.62
N LEU A 409 -11.03 -3.65 -17.60
CA LEU A 409 -11.02 -2.74 -16.44
C LEU A 409 -10.23 -1.46 -16.69
N ALA A 410 -9.41 -1.41 -17.74
CA ALA A 410 -8.60 -0.23 -18.09
C ALA A 410 -9.45 1.03 -18.30
N ALA A 411 -10.65 0.88 -18.86
CA ALA A 411 -11.57 1.99 -19.11
C ALA A 411 -11.97 2.72 -17.81
N LEU A 412 -12.10 2.01 -16.70
CA LEU A 412 -12.44 2.59 -15.39
C LEU A 412 -11.32 3.48 -14.85
N CYS A 413 -10.09 3.21 -15.25
CA CYS A 413 -8.87 3.90 -14.78
C CYS A 413 -8.34 4.91 -15.78
N ALA A 414 -8.99 5.08 -16.94
CA ALA A 414 -8.49 5.91 -18.04
C ALA A 414 -8.25 7.36 -17.57
N PRO A 415 -7.04 7.93 -17.78
CA PRO A 415 -6.74 9.31 -17.38
C PRO A 415 -7.66 10.35 -18.02
N GLY A 416 -8.12 10.09 -19.23
CA GLY A 416 -9.02 10.96 -19.99
C GLY A 416 -10.47 11.09 -19.45
N ARG A 417 -10.84 10.38 -18.38
CA ARG A 417 -12.18 10.49 -17.77
C ARG A 417 -12.43 11.84 -17.11
N PHE A 418 -11.39 12.54 -16.71
CA PHE A 418 -11.46 13.93 -16.23
C PHE A 418 -11.25 14.86 -17.43
N ARG A 419 -12.33 15.19 -18.15
CA ARG A 419 -12.27 15.96 -19.41
C ARG A 419 -11.90 17.44 -19.27
N GLU A 420 -12.00 17.99 -18.08
CA GLU A 420 -11.78 19.41 -17.80
C GLU A 420 -10.32 19.76 -17.44
N ILE A 421 -9.41 18.79 -17.50
CA ILE A 421 -8.01 18.98 -17.20
C ILE A 421 -7.27 19.03 -18.53
N SER A 422 -7.11 20.23 -19.02
CA SER A 422 -6.38 20.57 -20.25
C SER A 422 -4.88 20.73 -19.98
#